data_67f1da00aa411db3307e9fd7a19bbd7e
#
_entry.id   67f1da00aa411db3307e9fd7a19bbd7e
#
_cell.length_a   1.000
_cell.length_b   1.000
_cell.length_c   1.000
_cell.angle_alpha   90.00
_cell.angle_beta   90.00
_cell.angle_gamma   90.00
#
_symmetry.space_group_name_H-M   'P 1'
#
loop_
_entity.id
_entity.type
_entity.pdbx_description
1 polymer ?
#
loop_
_entity_poly.entity_id
_entity_poly.type
_entity_poly.pdbx_seq_one_letter_code
_entity_poly.pdbx_strand_id
1 'polypeptide(L)'
;MNRLFVVVALTLGLAGCAKDDVFDWTDKDAIAPVSFDSETGVDLFSWDDCREIVPGLLEQNGITLGKHPGAGGIPWEGAVVINDKVVISDVVKESGLESRIPGGIEEYSLLIGYALTGNTSGYKVSQRVKCALDGVSLGLLIEQVGFGKCTPGYEYFMALYPKLPSGPVSKIYRTDIAADPGSGGNAE
;
A
#
# COMPACT_ATOMS: atom_id res chain seq x y z
N MET A 1 -51.61 14.60 46.02
CA MET A 1 -50.16 14.88 45.73
C MET A 1 -49.57 13.61 45.16
N ASN A 2 -49.54 13.53 43.81
CA ASN A 2 -48.94 12.36 43.08
C ASN A 2 -47.51 12.66 42.78
N ARG A 3 -46.59 11.87 43.31
CA ARG A 3 -45.17 11.92 42.98
C ARG A 3 -44.93 11.00 41.76
N LEU A 4 -44.63 11.62 40.64
CA LEU A 4 -44.22 10.96 39.41
C LEU A 4 -42.74 10.55 39.56
N PHE A 5 -42.48 9.24 39.63
CA PHE A 5 -41.11 8.72 39.55
C PHE A 5 -40.73 8.60 38.07
N VAL A 6 -39.81 9.44 37.63
CA VAL A 6 -39.17 9.30 36.33
C VAL A 6 -38.02 8.29 36.48
N VAL A 7 -38.20 7.11 35.92
CA VAL A 7 -37.15 6.09 35.80
C VAL A 7 -36.32 6.48 34.56
N VAL A 8 -35.14 7.01 34.78
CA VAL A 8 -34.15 7.20 33.72
C VAL A 8 -33.46 5.86 33.47
N ALA A 9 -33.84 5.17 32.40
CA ALA A 9 -33.15 3.99 31.94
C ALA A 9 -31.79 4.42 31.30
N LEU A 10 -30.71 4.22 32.04
CA LEU A 10 -29.36 4.34 31.52
C LEU A 10 -29.11 3.14 30.59
N THR A 11 -29.30 3.32 29.29
CA THR A 11 -28.79 2.37 28.30
C THR A 11 -27.28 2.51 28.25
N LEU A 12 -26.57 1.63 28.94
CA LEU A 12 -25.16 1.36 28.73
C LEU A 12 -25.04 0.83 27.31
N GLY A 13 -24.70 1.72 26.39
CA GLY A 13 -24.23 1.35 25.06
C GLY A 13 -22.98 0.49 25.24
N LEU A 14 -23.13 -0.82 25.01
CA LEU A 14 -22.02 -1.71 24.76
C LEU A 14 -21.32 -1.12 23.54
N ALA A 15 -20.21 -0.42 23.78
CA ALA A 15 -19.23 -0.13 22.74
C ALA A 15 -18.81 -1.50 22.20
N GLY A 16 -19.43 -1.91 21.09
CA GLY A 16 -18.96 -3.05 20.34
C GLY A 16 -17.51 -2.76 20.03
N CYS A 17 -16.63 -3.69 20.40
CA CYS A 17 -15.27 -3.71 19.90
C CYS A 17 -15.39 -3.51 18.40
N ALA A 18 -14.88 -2.38 17.89
CA ALA A 18 -14.71 -2.21 16.47
C ALA A 18 -13.89 -3.43 16.02
N LYS A 19 -14.46 -4.28 15.17
CA LYS A 19 -13.70 -5.27 14.45
C LYS A 19 -12.60 -4.46 13.79
N ASP A 20 -11.34 -4.79 14.07
CA ASP A 20 -10.23 -4.22 13.33
C ASP A 20 -10.56 -4.42 11.87
N ASP A 21 -10.75 -3.32 11.16
CA ASP A 21 -11.08 -3.33 9.74
C ASP A 21 -9.88 -3.95 9.01
N VAL A 22 -9.99 -5.22 8.67
CA VAL A 22 -8.95 -5.97 7.94
C VAL A 22 -9.33 -5.96 6.45
N PHE A 23 -8.35 -5.80 5.60
CA PHE A 23 -8.56 -5.92 4.16
C PHE A 23 -8.90 -7.37 3.80
N ASP A 24 -10.03 -7.56 3.14
CA ASP A 24 -10.40 -8.88 2.64
C ASP A 24 -9.69 -9.17 1.32
N TRP A 25 -8.61 -9.95 1.40
CA TRP A 25 -7.81 -10.37 0.25
C TRP A 25 -8.53 -11.35 -0.68
N THR A 26 -9.61 -11.97 -0.22
CA THR A 26 -10.42 -12.91 -1.00
C THR A 26 -11.58 -12.24 -1.72
N ASP A 27 -11.80 -10.95 -1.46
CA ASP A 27 -12.86 -10.18 -2.08
C ASP A 27 -12.67 -10.11 -3.60
N LYS A 28 -13.69 -10.51 -4.32
CA LYS A 28 -13.70 -10.53 -5.80
C LYS A 28 -13.66 -9.13 -6.40
N ASP A 29 -14.10 -8.12 -5.65
CA ASP A 29 -14.09 -6.72 -6.07
C ASP A 29 -12.73 -6.05 -5.78
N ALA A 30 -11.81 -6.75 -5.12
CA ALA A 30 -10.45 -6.28 -4.91
C ALA A 30 -9.63 -6.43 -6.20
N ILE A 31 -9.18 -5.30 -6.73
CA ILE A 31 -8.43 -5.20 -7.98
C ILE A 31 -6.96 -5.50 -7.69
N ALA A 32 -6.39 -6.46 -8.42
CA ALA A 32 -4.96 -6.73 -8.40
C ALA A 32 -4.20 -5.78 -9.34
N PRO A 33 -2.92 -5.50 -9.09
CA PRO A 33 -2.08 -4.77 -10.02
C PRO A 33 -1.86 -5.55 -11.31
N VAL A 34 -1.50 -4.83 -12.37
CA VAL A 34 -1.02 -5.44 -13.61
C VAL A 34 0.32 -6.11 -13.32
N SER A 35 0.41 -7.40 -13.55
CA SER A 35 1.63 -8.19 -13.35
C SER A 35 2.35 -8.43 -14.66
N PHE A 36 3.65 -8.65 -14.60
CA PHE A 36 4.48 -9.04 -15.75
C PHE A 36 4.08 -10.41 -16.30
N ASP A 37 3.77 -11.31 -15.40
CA ASP A 37 3.26 -12.63 -15.71
C ASP A 37 1.97 -12.85 -14.89
N SER A 38 0.85 -12.90 -15.58
CA SER A 38 -0.46 -13.08 -14.97
C SER A 38 -0.63 -14.45 -14.29
N GLU A 39 0.17 -15.46 -14.67
CA GLU A 39 0.10 -16.79 -14.07
C GLU A 39 0.92 -16.87 -12.78
N THR A 40 2.09 -16.23 -12.76
CA THR A 40 2.99 -16.26 -11.58
C THR A 40 2.80 -15.07 -10.64
N GLY A 41 2.08 -14.02 -11.06
CA GLY A 41 1.85 -12.82 -10.28
C GLY A 41 3.13 -12.01 -10.01
N VAL A 42 4.13 -12.12 -10.89
CA VAL A 42 5.37 -11.36 -10.78
C VAL A 42 5.09 -9.89 -11.02
N ASP A 43 5.54 -9.03 -10.13
CA ASP A 43 5.37 -7.59 -10.21
C ASP A 43 5.97 -7.01 -11.49
N LEU A 44 5.25 -6.05 -12.08
CA LEU A 44 5.69 -5.38 -13.30
C LEU A 44 6.96 -4.55 -13.06
N PHE A 45 7.02 -3.84 -11.93
CA PHE A 45 8.16 -3.01 -11.53
C PHE A 45 9.06 -3.77 -10.56
N SER A 46 10.37 -3.64 -10.76
CA SER A 46 11.34 -4.21 -9.83
C SER A 46 11.43 -3.39 -8.52
N TRP A 47 12.04 -3.98 -7.52
CA TRP A 47 12.33 -3.28 -6.26
C TRP A 47 13.27 -2.08 -6.46
N ASP A 48 14.24 -2.19 -7.36
CA ASP A 48 15.17 -1.11 -7.69
C ASP A 48 14.43 0.05 -8.36
N ASP A 49 13.52 -0.23 -9.32
CA ASP A 49 12.66 0.80 -9.93
C ASP A 49 11.86 1.55 -8.87
N CYS A 50 11.26 0.84 -7.91
CA CYS A 50 10.49 1.48 -6.85
C CYS A 50 11.35 2.41 -6.00
N ARG A 51 12.58 2.03 -5.65
CA ARG A 51 13.48 2.85 -4.84
C ARG A 51 14.03 4.07 -5.56
N GLU A 52 14.23 3.97 -6.85
CA GLU A 52 14.77 5.05 -7.69
C GLU A 52 13.70 6.08 -8.03
N ILE A 53 12.52 5.63 -8.44
CA ILE A 53 11.48 6.47 -9.04
C ILE A 53 10.50 7.02 -8.00
N VAL A 54 10.01 6.18 -7.08
CA VAL A 54 8.91 6.54 -6.18
C VAL A 54 9.19 7.74 -5.28
N PRO A 55 10.38 7.91 -4.66
CA PRO A 55 10.64 9.06 -3.81
C PRO A 55 10.44 10.41 -4.50
N GLY A 56 10.92 10.54 -5.74
CA GLY A 56 10.75 11.75 -6.55
C GLY A 56 9.28 12.02 -6.90
N LEU A 57 8.52 10.97 -7.24
CA LEU A 57 7.10 11.10 -7.52
C LEU A 57 6.27 11.45 -6.30
N LEU A 58 6.61 10.90 -5.13
CA LEU A 58 5.94 11.27 -3.86
C LEU A 58 6.14 12.76 -3.56
N GLU A 59 7.37 13.28 -3.70
CA GLU A 59 7.68 14.69 -3.48
C GLU A 59 6.90 15.59 -4.46
N GLN A 60 6.82 15.24 -5.73
CA GLN A 60 6.03 15.95 -6.74
C GLN A 60 4.53 15.98 -6.41
N ASN A 61 4.03 14.97 -5.68
CA ASN A 61 2.66 14.89 -5.20
C ASN A 61 2.48 15.44 -3.76
N GLY A 62 3.43 16.21 -3.26
CA GLY A 62 3.34 16.89 -1.95
C GLY A 62 3.63 16.00 -0.75
N ILE A 63 4.15 14.79 -0.95
CA ILE A 63 4.52 13.86 0.12
C ILE A 63 6.03 13.90 0.31
N THR A 64 6.50 14.65 1.30
CA THR A 64 7.93 14.73 1.62
C THR A 64 8.26 13.82 2.79
N LEU A 65 9.12 12.84 2.54
CA LEU A 65 9.60 11.91 3.55
C LEU A 65 10.86 12.47 4.23
N GLY A 66 10.89 12.43 5.55
CA GLY A 66 12.06 12.86 6.33
C GLY A 66 13.24 11.90 6.19
N LYS A 67 14.46 12.41 6.37
CA LYS A 67 15.69 11.59 6.36
C LYS A 67 15.71 10.50 7.45
N HIS A 68 14.93 10.71 8.51
CA HIS A 68 14.83 9.77 9.63
C HIS A 68 13.41 9.22 9.69
N PRO A 69 13.21 7.95 9.30
CA PRO A 69 11.92 7.29 9.36
C PRO A 69 11.30 7.37 10.77
N GLY A 70 10.00 7.68 10.84
CA GLY A 70 9.28 7.79 12.11
C GLY A 70 9.49 9.10 12.90
N ALA A 71 10.34 10.03 12.43
CA ALA A 71 10.49 11.34 13.04
C ALA A 71 9.49 12.35 12.43
N GLY A 72 9.03 13.31 13.25
CA GLY A 72 8.27 14.45 12.75
C GLY A 72 6.81 14.22 12.37
N GLY A 73 6.18 13.15 12.86
CA GLY A 73 4.73 12.90 12.62
C GLY A 73 4.40 12.45 11.20
N ILE A 74 5.37 11.95 10.45
CA ILE A 74 5.16 11.33 9.15
C ILE A 74 4.35 10.03 9.36
N PRO A 75 3.26 9.80 8.62
CA PRO A 75 2.51 8.55 8.69
C PRO A 75 3.39 7.32 8.44
N TRP A 76 3.00 6.18 9.01
CA TRP A 76 3.70 4.91 8.85
C TRP A 76 3.64 4.39 7.42
N GLU A 77 2.60 4.78 6.69
CA GLU A 77 2.40 4.46 5.28
C GLU A 77 1.65 5.60 4.59
N GLY A 78 1.80 5.66 3.28
CA GLY A 78 1.05 6.58 2.43
C GLY A 78 1.10 6.13 0.98
N ALA A 79 0.05 6.44 0.24
CA ALA A 79 -0.04 6.12 -1.18
C ALA A 79 -0.90 7.15 -1.94
N VAL A 80 -0.61 7.29 -3.23
CA VAL A 80 -1.33 8.17 -4.15
C VAL A 80 -1.54 7.48 -5.50
N VAL A 81 -2.70 7.73 -6.11
CA VAL A 81 -3.04 7.29 -7.46
C VAL A 81 -2.80 8.43 -8.44
N ILE A 82 -1.97 8.19 -9.44
CA ILE A 82 -1.59 9.13 -10.49
C ILE A 82 -2.26 8.70 -11.81
N ASN A 83 -2.97 9.65 -12.45
CA ASN A 83 -3.63 9.45 -13.72
C ASN A 83 -3.02 10.30 -14.85
N ASP A 84 -1.95 11.02 -14.55
CA ASP A 84 -1.24 11.82 -15.56
C ASP A 84 -0.51 10.87 -16.52
N LYS A 85 -0.90 10.94 -17.80
CA LYS A 85 -0.37 10.08 -18.85
C LYS A 85 1.10 10.31 -19.12
N VAL A 86 1.58 11.54 -18.96
CA VAL A 86 2.99 11.87 -19.17
C VAL A 86 3.83 11.21 -18.09
N VAL A 87 3.42 11.36 -16.82
CA VAL A 87 4.09 10.72 -15.69
C VAL A 87 4.11 9.20 -15.84
N ILE A 88 2.97 8.59 -16.18
CA ILE A 88 2.89 7.12 -16.35
C ILE A 88 3.82 6.68 -17.51
N SER A 89 3.80 7.42 -18.63
CA SER A 89 4.65 7.12 -19.78
C SER A 89 6.14 7.18 -19.45
N ASP A 90 6.55 8.21 -18.72
CA ASP A 90 7.94 8.41 -18.32
C ASP A 90 8.40 7.28 -17.39
N VAL A 91 7.61 6.92 -16.39
CA VAL A 91 7.89 5.81 -15.47
C VAL A 91 8.03 4.49 -16.22
N VAL A 92 7.10 4.17 -17.10
CA VAL A 92 7.10 2.93 -17.88
C VAL A 92 8.34 2.85 -18.80
N LYS A 93 8.72 3.98 -19.39
CA LYS A 93 9.89 4.09 -20.24
C LYS A 93 11.19 3.95 -19.45
N GLU A 94 11.29 4.61 -18.31
CA GLU A 94 12.45 4.55 -17.40
C GLU A 94 12.68 3.12 -16.91
N SER A 95 11.61 2.39 -16.60
CA SER A 95 11.66 0.98 -16.21
C SER A 95 11.80 0.00 -17.39
N GLY A 96 11.85 0.47 -18.63
CA GLY A 96 12.00 -0.38 -19.83
C GLY A 96 10.80 -1.30 -20.10
N LEU A 97 9.62 -0.94 -19.66
CA LEU A 97 8.43 -1.79 -19.67
C LEU A 97 7.43 -1.50 -20.81
N GLU A 98 7.76 -0.58 -21.72
CA GLU A 98 6.85 -0.11 -22.79
C GLU A 98 6.23 -1.25 -23.61
N SER A 99 7.03 -2.27 -23.94
CA SER A 99 6.56 -3.42 -24.74
C SER A 99 5.76 -4.46 -23.95
N ARG A 100 5.65 -4.30 -22.64
CA ARG A 100 5.06 -5.30 -21.73
C ARG A 100 3.68 -4.91 -21.21
N ILE A 101 3.27 -3.65 -21.45
CA ILE A 101 1.98 -3.17 -21.02
C ILE A 101 0.94 -3.48 -22.10
N PRO A 102 -0.07 -4.30 -21.80
CA PRO A 102 -1.14 -4.58 -22.74
C PRO A 102 -2.03 -3.35 -22.91
N GLY A 103 -2.37 -3.00 -24.16
CA GLY A 103 -3.20 -1.85 -24.48
C GLY A 103 -2.43 -0.52 -24.45
N GLY A 104 -3.12 0.57 -24.25
CA GLY A 104 -2.54 1.91 -24.15
C GLY A 104 -2.38 2.36 -22.71
N ILE A 105 -1.41 3.22 -22.43
CA ILE A 105 -1.17 3.79 -21.09
C ILE A 105 -2.42 4.49 -20.54
N GLU A 106 -3.32 4.93 -21.41
CA GLU A 106 -4.59 5.57 -21.08
C GLU A 106 -5.52 4.70 -20.21
N GLU A 107 -5.41 3.38 -20.35
CA GLU A 107 -6.25 2.42 -19.65
C GLU A 107 -5.83 2.21 -18.19
N TYR A 108 -4.68 2.79 -17.79
CA TYR A 108 -4.09 2.52 -16.48
C TYR A 108 -3.97 3.75 -15.59
N SER A 109 -3.87 3.47 -14.31
CA SER A 109 -3.47 4.37 -13.24
C SER A 109 -2.20 3.83 -12.61
N LEU A 110 -1.28 4.72 -12.25
CA LEU A 110 -0.10 4.39 -11.46
C LEU A 110 -0.39 4.63 -9.98
N LEU A 111 -0.31 3.60 -9.16
CA LEU A 111 -0.35 3.72 -7.71
C LEU A 111 1.10 3.67 -7.21
N ILE A 112 1.49 4.66 -6.44
CA ILE A 112 2.79 4.74 -5.77
C ILE A 112 2.60 4.91 -4.28
N GLY A 113 3.56 4.43 -3.49
CA GLY A 113 3.48 4.61 -2.06
C GLY A 113 4.73 4.19 -1.31
N TYR A 114 4.64 4.30 -0.01
CA TYR A 114 5.68 3.92 0.93
C TYR A 114 5.09 3.29 2.19
N ALA A 115 5.89 2.46 2.83
CA ALA A 115 5.62 1.95 4.17
C ALA A 115 6.89 2.01 5.02
N LEU A 116 6.76 2.43 6.27
CA LEU A 116 7.84 2.40 7.23
C LEU A 116 8.06 0.95 7.71
N THR A 117 9.29 0.46 7.60
CA THR A 117 9.68 -0.88 8.04
C THR A 117 10.67 -0.82 9.20
N GLY A 118 10.66 -1.85 10.05
CA GLY A 118 11.46 -1.88 11.28
C GLY A 118 12.93 -2.23 11.08
N ASN A 119 13.33 -2.68 9.89
CA ASN A 119 14.70 -3.06 9.58
C ASN A 119 15.03 -2.82 8.11
N THR A 120 16.31 -2.96 7.72
CA THR A 120 16.78 -2.78 6.35
C THR A 120 16.90 -4.09 5.57
N SER A 121 16.27 -5.16 6.03
CA SER A 121 16.19 -6.42 5.28
C SER A 121 15.26 -6.26 4.08
N GLY A 122 15.42 -7.13 3.08
CA GLY A 122 14.51 -7.15 1.95
C GLY A 122 13.07 -7.44 2.38
N TYR A 123 12.15 -6.79 1.71
CA TYR A 123 10.73 -7.01 1.87
C TYR A 123 10.09 -7.33 0.53
N LYS A 124 9.09 -8.17 0.56
CA LYS A 124 8.16 -8.35 -0.55
C LYS A 124 6.88 -7.62 -0.21
N VAL A 125 6.45 -6.74 -1.11
CA VAL A 125 5.23 -5.96 -0.94
C VAL A 125 4.18 -6.48 -1.91
N SER A 126 3.07 -6.98 -1.38
CA SER A 126 1.90 -7.34 -2.17
C SER A 126 0.78 -6.34 -1.92
N GLN A 127 0.04 -5.99 -2.95
CA GLN A 127 -0.94 -4.93 -2.88
C GLN A 127 -2.21 -5.26 -3.67
N ARG A 128 -3.36 -4.81 -3.17
CA ARG A 128 -4.65 -4.82 -3.86
C ARG A 128 -5.43 -3.58 -3.50
N VAL A 129 -6.28 -3.12 -4.41
CA VAL A 129 -7.12 -1.94 -4.18
C VAL A 129 -8.59 -2.26 -4.23
N LYS A 130 -9.37 -1.49 -3.51
CA LYS A 130 -10.82 -1.43 -3.61
C LYS A 130 -11.27 -0.02 -3.87
N CYS A 131 -12.18 0.16 -4.82
CA CYS A 131 -12.85 1.44 -5.06
C CYS A 131 -14.17 1.46 -4.30
N ALA A 132 -14.40 2.51 -3.52
CA ALA A 132 -15.64 2.79 -2.83
C ALA A 132 -16.10 4.22 -3.12
N LEU A 133 -17.27 4.61 -2.63
CA LEU A 133 -17.80 5.97 -2.84
C LEU A 133 -16.94 7.05 -2.18
N ASP A 134 -16.19 6.70 -1.15
CA ASP A 134 -15.30 7.57 -0.38
C ASP A 134 -13.86 7.58 -0.88
N GLY A 135 -13.55 6.83 -1.96
CA GLY A 135 -12.24 6.82 -2.59
C GLY A 135 -11.64 5.44 -2.80
N VAL A 136 -10.32 5.40 -2.88
CA VAL A 136 -9.54 4.17 -3.07
C VAL A 136 -9.00 3.69 -1.72
N SER A 137 -9.29 2.44 -1.39
CA SER A 137 -8.70 1.74 -0.24
C SER A 137 -7.62 0.77 -0.73
N LEU A 138 -6.50 0.69 -0.01
CA LEU A 138 -5.34 -0.14 -0.33
C LEU A 138 -5.15 -1.21 0.74
N GLY A 139 -5.15 -2.48 0.34
CA GLY A 139 -4.60 -3.58 1.11
C GLY A 139 -3.10 -3.70 0.82
N LEU A 140 -2.29 -3.68 1.86
CA LEU A 140 -0.84 -3.74 1.80
C LEU A 140 -0.34 -4.89 2.67
N LEU A 141 0.28 -5.89 2.04
CA LEU A 141 0.93 -7.00 2.72
C LEU A 141 2.44 -6.86 2.58
N ILE A 142 3.13 -6.76 3.70
CA ILE A 142 4.58 -6.58 3.76
C ILE A 142 5.20 -7.82 4.39
N GLU A 143 5.84 -8.63 3.57
CA GLU A 143 6.52 -9.86 3.99
C GLU A 143 8.01 -9.60 4.12
N GLN A 144 8.56 -9.82 5.31
CA GLN A 144 10.00 -9.77 5.51
C GLN A 144 10.66 -11.01 4.92
N VAL A 145 11.54 -10.85 3.92
CA VAL A 145 12.21 -11.96 3.22
C VAL A 145 13.65 -12.19 3.66
N GLY A 146 14.13 -11.47 4.67
CA GLY A 146 15.50 -11.63 5.17
C GLY A 146 15.69 -11.00 6.54
N PHE A 147 16.84 -11.29 7.16
CA PHE A 147 17.26 -10.69 8.42
C PHE A 147 18.28 -9.59 8.12
N GLY A 148 17.97 -8.35 8.45
CA GLY A 148 18.83 -7.19 8.27
C GLY A 148 19.11 -6.47 9.58
N LYS A 149 19.83 -5.36 9.50
CA LYS A 149 20.05 -4.47 10.65
C LYS A 149 18.72 -3.85 11.09
N CYS A 150 18.49 -3.78 12.40
CA CYS A 150 17.32 -3.12 12.99
C CYS A 150 17.42 -1.59 12.84
N THR A 151 17.41 -1.11 11.61
CA THR A 151 17.40 0.31 11.29
C THR A 151 16.12 0.58 10.52
N PRO A 152 15.21 1.41 11.05
CA PRO A 152 13.99 1.78 10.34
C PRO A 152 14.30 2.37 8.96
N GLY A 153 13.51 1.98 7.96
CA GLY A 153 13.64 2.45 6.60
C GLY A 153 12.26 2.59 5.95
N TYR A 154 12.24 3.22 4.78
CA TYR A 154 11.05 3.25 3.95
C TYR A 154 11.16 2.15 2.89
N GLU A 155 10.13 1.34 2.79
CA GLU A 155 9.93 0.45 1.66
C GLU A 155 8.99 1.15 0.68
N TYR A 156 9.43 1.27 -0.57
CA TYR A 156 8.68 1.93 -1.62
C TYR A 156 8.00 0.89 -2.50
N PHE A 157 6.81 1.23 -2.97
CA PHE A 157 6.09 0.37 -3.88
C PHE A 157 5.42 1.18 -4.98
N MET A 158 5.31 0.59 -6.17
CA MET A 158 4.49 1.11 -7.25
C MET A 158 3.90 -0.01 -8.08
N ALA A 159 2.74 0.25 -8.67
CA ALA A 159 2.08 -0.69 -9.56
C ALA A 159 1.12 0.02 -10.51
N LEU A 160 0.92 -0.58 -11.68
CA LEU A 160 -0.15 -0.19 -12.58
C LEU A 160 -1.43 -0.93 -12.22
N TYR A 161 -2.52 -0.21 -12.28
CA TYR A 161 -3.88 -0.74 -12.10
C TYR A 161 -4.75 -0.37 -13.28
N PRO A 162 -5.82 -1.14 -13.57
CA PRO A 162 -6.92 -0.62 -14.37
C PRO A 162 -7.39 0.72 -13.80
N LYS A 163 -7.98 1.58 -14.64
CA LYS A 163 -8.30 2.96 -14.28
C LYS A 163 -8.94 3.13 -12.92
N LEU A 164 -8.28 3.86 -12.04
CA LEU A 164 -8.71 4.20 -10.68
C LEU A 164 -9.01 5.71 -10.56
N PRO A 165 -9.80 6.14 -9.57
CA PRO A 165 -9.88 7.55 -9.18
C PRO A 165 -8.50 8.09 -8.79
N SER A 166 -8.12 9.28 -9.29
CA SER A 166 -6.85 9.92 -8.95
C SER A 166 -6.88 10.58 -7.58
N GLY A 167 -5.73 10.66 -6.94
CA GLY A 167 -5.57 11.35 -5.67
C GLY A 167 -5.04 10.45 -4.55
N PRO A 168 -4.97 10.97 -3.31
CA PRO A 168 -4.50 10.18 -2.18
C PRO A 168 -5.41 8.98 -1.91
N VAL A 169 -4.79 7.87 -1.51
CA VAL A 169 -5.52 6.69 -1.04
C VAL A 169 -6.21 7.04 0.28
N SER A 170 -7.50 6.77 0.36
CA SER A 170 -8.35 7.18 1.50
C SER A 170 -8.10 6.34 2.74
N LYS A 171 -7.77 5.06 2.58
CA LYS A 171 -7.49 4.15 3.68
C LYS A 171 -6.48 3.09 3.27
N ILE A 172 -5.50 2.82 4.15
CA ILE A 172 -4.52 1.75 3.97
C ILE A 172 -4.74 0.71 5.06
N TYR A 173 -4.89 -0.54 4.66
CA TYR A 173 -4.98 -1.70 5.53
C TYR A 173 -3.67 -2.47 5.44
N ARG A 174 -2.81 -2.30 6.40
CA ARG A 174 -1.50 -2.91 6.43
C ARG A 174 -1.49 -4.21 7.21
N THR A 175 -0.82 -5.22 6.65
CA THR A 175 -0.51 -6.49 7.31
C THR A 175 0.97 -6.77 7.17
N ASP A 176 1.66 -6.96 8.28
CA ASP A 176 3.08 -7.31 8.30
C ASP A 176 3.25 -8.79 8.63
N ILE A 177 4.07 -9.48 7.82
CA ILE A 177 4.48 -10.86 8.05
C ILE A 177 5.97 -10.87 8.36
N ALA A 178 6.32 -11.34 9.55
CA ALA A 178 7.72 -11.53 9.94
C ALA A 178 8.34 -12.71 9.17
N ALA A 179 9.65 -12.63 8.91
CA ALA A 179 10.37 -13.76 8.35
C ALA A 179 10.29 -14.97 9.29
N ASP A 180 10.06 -16.15 8.73
CA ASP A 180 10.11 -17.39 9.48
C ASP A 180 11.57 -17.64 9.93
N PRO A 181 11.86 -17.69 11.23
CA PRO A 181 13.21 -17.95 11.73
C PRO A 181 13.76 -19.32 11.31
N GLY A 182 12.89 -20.23 10.83
CA GLY A 182 13.29 -21.55 10.34
C GLY A 182 13.71 -21.60 8.86
N SER A 183 13.46 -20.54 8.07
CA SER A 183 13.77 -20.49 6.63
C SER A 183 15.21 -20.07 6.30
N GLY A 184 16.03 -19.75 7.30
CA GLY A 184 17.47 -19.51 7.17
C GLY A 184 18.20 -20.82 6.86
N GLY A 185 18.07 -21.30 5.59
CA GLY A 185 18.78 -22.46 5.11
C GLY A 185 20.26 -22.27 5.24
N ASN A 186 20.90 -23.28 5.82
CA ASN A 186 22.34 -23.51 5.86
C ASN A 186 22.96 -23.17 4.49
N ALA A 187 23.57 -21.99 4.37
CA ALA A 187 24.57 -21.74 3.35
C ALA A 187 25.90 -22.26 3.95
N GLU A 188 26.24 -23.53 3.63
CA GLU A 188 27.59 -24.04 3.70
C GLU A 188 28.43 -23.41 2.57
#